data_476da456456a7efedf36603dd8d6e715
#
_entry.id   476da456456a7efedf36603dd8d6e715
#
_cell.length_a   1.000
_cell.length_b   1.000
_cell.length_c   1.000
_cell.angle_alpha   90.00
_cell.angle_beta   90.00
_cell.angle_gamma   90.00
#
_symmetry.space_group_name_H-M   'P 1'
#
loop_
_entity.id
_entity.type
_entity.pdbx_description
1 polymer ?
#
loop_
_entity_poly.entity_id
_entity_poly.type
_entity_poly.pdbx_seq_one_letter_code
_entity_poly.pdbx_strand_id
1 'polypeptide(L)'
;MNSNEPFIKEIEKETGKTRANITQTDLEAITTLRVRGASDIPTNIDMLTHLTTLEAIQGTISSVPNSVGNLKELKTLNLNTNHLSTFPMILFQLPKLEELQLMDGAIEEIPATITNMASHLTILSIARNHLVKVPTIIFSTNWQKTPRGELILSTTGNQIVTDIPANYVSQFNNGQNMLEFYDNNYQKQDQLTTTPGYTIDVPVGTDFNQLTPDKTKLALTSGRTLLAQHEFEYYDDGSSSLIHNGVAAAPGQATIFIKSKFSTQSNKFARTQVTVNIAALNGGPITVKHEDTKGQELAPPVILNGKDGDPYTTTQKTFPGYTLVATPANQNGTFTLNPATVNYVYSANDYKLTSTFKDAQGQELKAPVIDAKTYHIQDTYKTTVAVIPGYTLVATPKNDQGTFGANNVTVNYV
;
A
#
# COMPACT_ATOMS: atom_id res chain seq x y z
N MET A 1 -31.23 27.07 38.83
CA MET A 1 -31.20 25.95 37.91
C MET A 1 -31.64 26.41 36.54
N ASN A 2 -30.96 25.90 35.48
CA ASN A 2 -31.34 26.19 34.10
C ASN A 2 -32.77 25.70 33.81
N SER A 3 -33.38 26.18 32.71
CA SER A 3 -34.74 25.83 32.26
C SER A 3 -34.90 24.38 31.79
N ASN A 4 -33.99 23.42 32.13
CA ASN A 4 -34.11 22.02 31.75
C ASN A 4 -35.31 21.37 32.47
N GLU A 5 -36.42 21.35 31.83
CA GLU A 5 -37.71 20.96 32.36
C GLU A 5 -37.74 19.53 32.96
N PRO A 6 -37.12 18.53 32.33
CA PRO A 6 -37.10 17.17 32.91
C PRO A 6 -36.41 17.09 34.27
N PHE A 7 -35.27 17.78 34.43
CA PHE A 7 -34.55 17.86 35.68
C PHE A 7 -35.36 18.58 36.78
N ILE A 8 -36.00 19.67 36.42
CA ILE A 8 -36.84 20.47 37.35
C ILE A 8 -37.99 19.61 37.87
N LYS A 9 -38.72 18.94 36.97
CA LYS A 9 -39.86 18.08 37.36
C LYS A 9 -39.44 16.94 38.30
N GLU A 10 -38.28 16.34 38.08
CA GLU A 10 -37.83 15.26 38.95
C GLU A 10 -37.38 15.82 40.31
N ILE A 11 -36.76 17.01 40.38
CA ILE A 11 -36.42 17.69 41.66
C ILE A 11 -37.66 18.08 42.38
N GLU A 12 -38.69 18.62 41.74
CA GLU A 12 -39.99 18.96 42.35
C GLU A 12 -40.63 17.69 42.94
N LYS A 13 -40.57 16.59 42.24
CA LYS A 13 -41.07 15.28 42.70
C LYS A 13 -40.30 14.76 43.91
N GLU A 14 -38.98 14.77 43.88
CA GLU A 14 -38.13 14.29 44.98
C GLU A 14 -38.27 15.16 46.25
N THR A 15 -38.46 16.46 46.08
CA THR A 15 -38.61 17.39 47.19
C THR A 15 -40.07 17.54 47.67
N GLY A 16 -41.04 17.14 46.88
CA GLY A 16 -42.45 17.37 47.10
C GLY A 16 -42.84 18.86 47.09
N LYS A 17 -42.00 19.73 46.47
CA LYS A 17 -42.17 21.20 46.42
C LYS A 17 -42.20 21.69 45.00
N THR A 18 -42.93 22.78 44.82
CA THR A 18 -42.83 23.50 43.52
C THR A 18 -41.50 24.23 43.40
N ARG A 19 -41.03 24.47 42.17
CA ARG A 19 -39.75 25.12 41.87
C ARG A 19 -39.49 26.38 42.69
N ALA A 20 -40.51 27.21 42.88
CA ALA A 20 -40.40 28.49 43.62
C ALA A 20 -40.10 28.31 45.11
N ASN A 21 -40.42 27.14 45.69
CA ASN A 21 -40.31 26.83 47.11
C ASN A 21 -39.15 25.87 47.45
N ILE A 22 -38.36 25.47 46.45
CA ILE A 22 -37.18 24.59 46.66
C ILE A 22 -36.04 25.43 47.21
N THR A 23 -35.54 25.03 48.39
CA THR A 23 -34.41 25.67 49.05
C THR A 23 -33.11 24.93 48.76
N GLN A 24 -31.97 25.54 49.10
CA GLN A 24 -30.65 24.85 48.97
C GLN A 24 -30.60 23.59 49.85
N THR A 25 -31.15 23.61 51.05
CA THR A 25 -31.25 22.46 51.94
C THR A 25 -32.05 21.31 51.31
N ASP A 26 -33.11 21.61 50.56
CA ASP A 26 -33.88 20.59 49.84
C ASP A 26 -33.04 19.96 48.76
N LEU A 27 -32.23 20.73 48.03
CA LEU A 27 -31.33 20.24 46.99
C LEU A 27 -30.20 19.38 47.57
N GLU A 28 -29.65 19.77 48.70
CA GLU A 28 -28.63 19.01 49.45
C GLU A 28 -29.15 17.69 49.99
N ALA A 29 -30.44 17.57 50.25
CA ALA A 29 -31.06 16.33 50.72
C ALA A 29 -31.22 15.27 49.60
N ILE A 30 -31.08 15.66 48.31
CA ILE A 30 -31.23 14.74 47.21
C ILE A 30 -29.96 13.90 47.03
N THR A 31 -30.08 12.60 47.22
CA THR A 31 -28.98 11.64 47.01
C THR A 31 -29.12 10.84 45.73
N THR A 32 -30.30 10.79 45.15
CA THR A 32 -30.58 10.08 43.88
C THR A 32 -31.45 10.93 42.98
N LEU A 33 -31.09 11.06 41.72
CA LEU A 33 -31.88 11.78 40.75
C LEU A 33 -31.98 10.94 39.44
N ARG A 34 -33.22 10.65 39.00
CA ARG A 34 -33.51 9.84 37.80
C ARG A 34 -34.33 10.61 36.78
N VAL A 35 -33.66 11.03 35.72
CA VAL A 35 -34.25 11.90 34.68
C VAL A 35 -34.34 11.16 33.35
N ARG A 36 -35.40 11.34 32.60
CA ARG A 36 -35.59 10.79 31.27
C ARG A 36 -35.89 11.89 30.26
N GLY A 37 -35.38 11.71 29.02
CA GLY A 37 -35.70 12.60 27.92
C GLY A 37 -35.08 14.00 28.01
N ALA A 38 -34.06 14.19 28.85
CA ALA A 38 -33.37 15.48 28.94
C ALA A 38 -32.53 15.79 27.68
N SER A 39 -32.48 17.07 27.31
CA SER A 39 -31.62 17.55 26.23
C SER A 39 -30.20 17.87 26.70
N ASP A 40 -30.03 18.22 27.97
CA ASP A 40 -28.76 18.58 28.57
C ASP A 40 -28.79 18.31 30.09
N ILE A 41 -27.61 18.33 30.71
CA ILE A 41 -27.46 18.33 32.20
C ILE A 41 -27.33 19.79 32.62
N PRO A 42 -28.13 20.24 33.63
CA PRO A 42 -28.04 21.62 34.12
C PRO A 42 -26.63 22.02 34.54
N THR A 43 -26.17 23.21 34.14
CA THR A 43 -24.82 23.69 34.43
C THR A 43 -24.58 23.99 35.94
N ASN A 44 -25.63 23.98 36.76
CA ASN A 44 -25.59 24.12 38.20
C ASN A 44 -26.03 22.83 38.94
N ILE A 45 -25.81 21.67 38.32
CA ILE A 45 -26.14 20.36 38.92
C ILE A 45 -25.37 20.12 40.24
N ASP A 46 -24.23 20.77 40.39
CA ASP A 46 -23.39 20.73 41.61
C ASP A 46 -24.03 21.33 42.86
N MET A 47 -25.17 21.98 42.74
CA MET A 47 -26.00 22.34 43.89
C MET A 47 -26.52 21.10 44.65
N LEU A 48 -26.54 19.92 44.01
CA LEU A 48 -26.91 18.63 44.60
C LEU A 48 -25.67 17.98 45.27
N THR A 49 -25.13 18.63 46.28
CA THR A 49 -23.82 18.30 46.87
C THR A 49 -23.69 16.87 47.46
N HIS A 50 -24.79 16.26 47.83
CA HIS A 50 -24.85 14.90 48.40
C HIS A 50 -25.34 13.85 47.36
N LEU A 51 -25.41 14.22 46.07
CA LEU A 51 -25.88 13.29 45.05
C LEU A 51 -24.88 12.11 44.89
N THR A 52 -25.39 10.91 45.11
CA THR A 52 -24.63 9.65 44.96
C THR A 52 -24.99 8.92 43.65
N THR A 53 -26.21 9.12 43.14
CA THR A 53 -26.70 8.48 41.91
C THR A 53 -27.35 9.50 40.99
N LEU A 54 -26.82 9.60 39.78
CA LEU A 54 -27.39 10.39 38.69
C LEU A 54 -27.69 9.47 37.50
N GLU A 55 -28.95 9.35 37.14
CA GLU A 55 -29.41 8.71 35.92
C GLU A 55 -30.09 9.76 35.02
N ALA A 56 -29.50 10.09 33.86
CA ALA A 56 -30.10 10.97 32.89
C ALA A 56 -30.10 10.24 31.52
N ILE A 57 -31.17 9.49 31.28
CA ILE A 57 -31.22 8.49 30.22
C ILE A 57 -32.29 8.81 29.15
N GLN A 58 -32.13 8.17 27.96
CA GLN A 58 -33.13 8.27 26.87
C GLN A 58 -33.41 9.71 26.46
N GLY A 59 -32.38 10.52 26.39
CA GLY A 59 -32.44 11.93 26.01
C GLY A 59 -31.62 12.25 24.77
N THR A 60 -31.24 13.51 24.63
CA THR A 60 -30.39 13.99 23.54
C THR A 60 -29.13 14.68 24.06
N ILE A 61 -28.69 14.32 25.29
CA ILE A 61 -27.50 14.89 25.93
C ILE A 61 -26.29 14.62 25.04
N SER A 62 -25.61 15.65 24.57
CA SER A 62 -24.43 15.57 23.72
C SER A 62 -23.12 15.93 24.43
N SER A 63 -23.21 16.51 25.63
CA SER A 63 -22.03 16.86 26.45
C SER A 63 -22.35 16.83 27.93
N VAL A 64 -21.30 16.70 28.75
CA VAL A 64 -21.38 16.74 30.22
C VAL A 64 -20.76 18.03 30.72
N PRO A 65 -21.51 18.89 31.44
CA PRO A 65 -20.99 20.17 31.90
C PRO A 65 -19.93 19.98 33.03
N ASN A 66 -19.03 20.97 33.13
CA ASN A 66 -17.95 20.93 34.12
C ASN A 66 -18.44 20.83 35.60
N SER A 67 -19.62 21.33 35.88
CA SER A 67 -20.23 21.24 37.22
C SER A 67 -20.45 19.80 37.71
N VAL A 68 -20.59 18.82 36.79
CA VAL A 68 -20.66 17.39 37.17
C VAL A 68 -19.40 16.96 37.91
N GLY A 69 -18.24 17.48 37.55
CA GLY A 69 -16.97 17.18 38.23
C GLY A 69 -16.93 17.64 39.71
N ASN A 70 -17.89 18.47 40.16
CA ASN A 70 -18.02 18.92 41.53
C ASN A 70 -18.90 18.01 42.39
N LEU A 71 -19.57 17.02 41.83
CA LEU A 71 -20.40 16.04 42.55
C LEU A 71 -19.52 15.00 43.27
N LYS A 72 -18.83 15.39 44.32
CA LYS A 72 -17.76 14.59 44.98
C LYS A 72 -18.25 13.30 45.65
N GLU A 73 -19.56 13.21 45.91
CA GLU A 73 -20.19 12.02 46.50
C GLU A 73 -20.74 11.05 45.42
N LEU A 74 -20.67 11.42 44.11
CA LEU A 74 -21.26 10.63 43.06
C LEU A 74 -20.56 9.28 42.88
N LYS A 75 -21.35 8.21 42.99
CA LYS A 75 -20.93 6.81 42.86
C LYS A 75 -21.40 6.16 41.58
N THR A 76 -22.62 6.50 41.12
CA THR A 76 -23.24 5.95 39.94
C THR A 76 -23.63 7.07 38.97
N LEU A 77 -23.13 7.01 37.77
CA LEU A 77 -23.53 7.88 36.66
C LEU A 77 -24.03 7.03 35.50
N ASN A 78 -25.32 7.22 35.15
CA ASN A 78 -25.92 6.54 34.01
C ASN A 78 -26.41 7.60 32.98
N LEU A 79 -25.76 7.63 31.84
CA LEU A 79 -26.08 8.49 30.67
C LEU A 79 -26.45 7.66 29.45
N ASN A 80 -27.00 6.47 29.63
CA ASN A 80 -27.37 5.58 28.53
C ASN A 80 -28.38 6.20 27.56
N THR A 81 -28.26 5.86 26.28
CA THR A 81 -29.20 6.29 25.23
C THR A 81 -29.26 7.82 25.14
N ASN A 82 -28.11 8.42 24.90
CA ASN A 82 -27.89 9.84 24.66
C ASN A 82 -27.02 10.07 23.42
N HIS A 83 -26.66 11.32 23.10
CA HIS A 83 -25.91 11.67 21.90
C HIS A 83 -24.43 12.01 22.18
N LEU A 84 -23.83 11.39 23.20
CA LEU A 84 -22.41 11.61 23.49
C LEU A 84 -21.56 11.06 22.35
N SER A 85 -20.73 11.89 21.72
CA SER A 85 -19.78 11.50 20.67
C SER A 85 -18.33 11.39 21.17
N THR A 86 -18.05 11.95 22.35
CA THR A 86 -16.73 11.89 22.98
C THR A 86 -16.85 11.43 24.44
N PHE A 87 -15.81 10.79 24.94
CA PHE A 87 -15.75 10.41 26.34
C PHE A 87 -15.66 11.68 27.23
N PRO A 88 -16.54 11.85 28.23
CA PRO A 88 -16.57 13.08 29.04
C PRO A 88 -15.40 13.16 30.01
N MET A 89 -14.34 13.88 29.66
CA MET A 89 -13.10 13.98 30.45
C MET A 89 -13.31 14.57 31.87
N ILE A 90 -14.36 15.34 32.10
CA ILE A 90 -14.69 15.91 33.37
C ILE A 90 -14.94 14.84 34.43
N LEU A 91 -15.34 13.64 34.04
CA LEU A 91 -15.64 12.54 34.97
C LEU A 91 -14.41 12.05 35.72
N PHE A 92 -13.19 12.32 35.25
CA PHE A 92 -11.96 12.02 35.99
C PHE A 92 -11.80 12.84 37.30
N GLN A 93 -12.62 13.86 37.50
CA GLN A 93 -12.65 14.65 38.73
C GLN A 93 -13.57 14.05 39.82
N LEU A 94 -14.22 12.92 39.54
CA LEU A 94 -15.16 12.26 40.45
C LEU A 94 -14.43 11.19 41.29
N PRO A 95 -14.06 11.44 42.54
CA PRO A 95 -13.18 10.56 43.31
C PRO A 95 -13.85 9.30 43.84
N LYS A 96 -15.18 9.23 43.78
CA LYS A 96 -15.99 8.12 44.32
C LYS A 96 -16.81 7.40 43.22
N LEU A 97 -16.60 7.71 41.93
CA LEU A 97 -17.39 7.12 40.85
C LEU A 97 -17.03 5.63 40.65
N GLU A 98 -17.94 4.76 41.10
CA GLU A 98 -17.80 3.31 41.06
C GLU A 98 -18.41 2.70 39.78
N GLU A 99 -19.48 3.30 39.27
CA GLU A 99 -20.22 2.80 38.12
C GLU A 99 -20.47 3.91 37.07
N LEU A 100 -20.02 3.68 35.84
CA LEU A 100 -20.20 4.59 34.72
C LEU A 100 -20.86 3.84 33.56
N GLN A 101 -22.05 4.31 33.16
CA GLN A 101 -22.83 3.75 32.04
C GLN A 101 -23.02 4.80 30.94
N LEU A 102 -22.46 4.52 29.76
CA LEU A 102 -22.46 5.39 28.57
C LEU A 102 -22.91 4.60 27.32
N MET A 103 -23.89 3.73 27.45
CA MET A 103 -24.35 2.89 26.35
C MET A 103 -25.23 3.67 25.36
N ASP A 104 -25.32 3.15 24.12
CA ASP A 104 -26.19 3.70 23.06
C ASP A 104 -25.86 5.17 22.72
N GLY A 105 -24.59 5.47 22.52
CA GLY A 105 -24.10 6.77 22.08
C GLY A 105 -23.32 6.67 20.78
N ALA A 106 -22.45 7.65 20.55
CA ALA A 106 -21.54 7.71 19.41
C ALA A 106 -20.07 7.87 19.81
N ILE A 107 -19.69 7.45 21.02
CA ILE A 107 -18.34 7.59 21.54
C ILE A 107 -17.39 6.72 20.71
N GLU A 108 -16.30 7.33 20.24
CA GLU A 108 -15.34 6.71 19.34
C GLU A 108 -14.09 6.17 20.03
N GLU A 109 -13.79 6.66 21.25
CA GLU A 109 -12.57 6.33 21.95
C GLU A 109 -12.78 6.30 23.48
N ILE A 110 -12.19 5.31 24.16
CA ILE A 110 -11.95 5.35 25.60
C ILE A 110 -10.56 5.94 25.79
N PRO A 111 -10.39 7.06 26.52
CA PRO A 111 -9.09 7.65 26.71
C PRO A 111 -8.21 6.78 27.62
N ALA A 112 -6.90 6.70 27.35
CA ALA A 112 -5.97 5.93 28.18
C ALA A 112 -5.94 6.40 29.65
N THR A 113 -6.28 7.67 29.90
CA THR A 113 -6.42 8.26 31.25
C THR A 113 -7.55 7.66 32.07
N ILE A 114 -8.39 6.79 31.52
CA ILE A 114 -9.40 6.02 32.26
C ILE A 114 -8.77 5.27 33.44
N THR A 115 -7.49 4.91 33.34
CA THR A 115 -6.71 4.26 34.40
C THR A 115 -6.55 5.11 35.65
N ASN A 116 -6.75 6.43 35.56
CA ASN A 116 -6.77 7.31 36.76
C ASN A 116 -7.94 6.99 37.68
N MET A 117 -8.95 6.28 37.19
CA MET A 117 -10.11 5.84 38.00
C MET A 117 -9.93 4.42 38.55
N ALA A 118 -8.77 3.79 38.36
CA ALA A 118 -8.55 2.38 38.70
C ALA A 118 -8.73 2.07 40.22
N SER A 119 -8.58 3.07 41.08
CA SER A 119 -8.74 2.91 42.51
C SER A 119 -10.20 2.82 43.02
N HIS A 120 -11.18 3.12 42.15
CA HIS A 120 -12.60 3.20 42.54
C HIS A 120 -13.58 2.75 41.47
N LEU A 121 -13.28 2.90 40.17
CA LEU A 121 -14.18 2.47 39.11
C LEU A 121 -14.21 0.93 39.02
N THR A 122 -15.41 0.36 39.11
CA THR A 122 -15.63 -1.10 39.06
C THR A 122 -16.48 -1.53 37.88
N ILE A 123 -17.29 -0.62 37.33
CA ILE A 123 -18.14 -0.88 36.17
C ILE A 123 -17.98 0.26 35.15
N LEU A 124 -17.56 -0.08 33.96
CA LEU A 124 -17.62 0.78 32.75
C LEU A 124 -18.44 0.10 31.66
N SER A 125 -19.66 0.57 31.45
CA SER A 125 -20.51 0.10 30.36
C SER A 125 -20.56 1.13 29.25
N ILE A 126 -19.97 0.78 28.08
CA ILE A 126 -19.87 1.66 26.91
C ILE A 126 -20.32 0.89 25.63
N ALA A 127 -21.25 -0.02 25.83
CA ALA A 127 -21.81 -0.82 24.74
C ALA A 127 -22.57 0.02 23.71
N ARG A 128 -22.64 -0.46 22.48
CA ARG A 128 -23.34 0.16 21.36
C ARG A 128 -22.95 1.63 21.13
N ASN A 129 -21.64 1.85 21.04
CA ASN A 129 -21.00 3.10 20.62
C ASN A 129 -20.22 2.89 19.33
N HIS A 130 -19.28 3.78 19.01
CA HIS A 130 -18.45 3.72 17.80
C HIS A 130 -16.98 3.38 18.08
N LEU A 131 -16.71 2.62 19.15
CA LEU A 131 -15.34 2.23 19.49
C LEU A 131 -14.76 1.30 18.43
N VAL A 132 -13.53 1.58 18.00
CA VAL A 132 -12.74 0.72 17.10
C VAL A 132 -11.59 0.02 17.82
N LYS A 133 -11.25 0.47 19.02
CA LYS A 133 -10.21 -0.09 19.89
C LYS A 133 -10.55 0.10 21.35
N VAL A 134 -9.89 -0.70 22.18
CA VAL A 134 -9.80 -0.48 23.63
C VAL A 134 -8.34 -0.17 23.96
N PRO A 135 -8.04 0.85 24.76
CA PRO A 135 -6.67 1.16 25.15
C PRO A 135 -6.01 -0.05 25.84
N THR A 136 -4.89 -0.51 25.33
CA THR A 136 -4.19 -1.71 25.85
C THR A 136 -3.76 -1.56 27.31
N ILE A 137 -3.55 -0.32 27.77
CA ILE A 137 -3.23 0.00 29.15
C ILE A 137 -4.30 -0.49 30.14
N ILE A 138 -5.58 -0.56 29.72
CA ILE A 138 -6.67 -1.09 30.55
C ILE A 138 -6.34 -2.51 31.04
N PHE A 139 -5.74 -3.32 30.17
CA PHE A 139 -5.41 -4.72 30.45
C PHE A 139 -4.20 -4.93 31.36
N SER A 140 -3.35 -3.92 31.51
CA SER A 140 -2.17 -3.96 32.40
C SER A 140 -2.36 -3.15 33.68
N THR A 141 -3.51 -2.48 33.83
CA THR A 141 -3.81 -1.65 35.00
C THR A 141 -4.32 -2.52 36.15
N ASN A 142 -3.87 -2.23 37.34
CA ASN A 142 -4.34 -2.89 38.57
C ASN A 142 -5.63 -2.20 39.06
N TRP A 143 -6.77 -2.72 38.64
CA TRP A 143 -8.07 -2.19 38.98
C TRP A 143 -8.49 -2.60 40.41
N GLN A 144 -9.34 -1.80 41.03
CA GLN A 144 -9.88 -2.13 42.36
C GLN A 144 -10.64 -3.47 42.28
N LYS A 145 -10.32 -4.35 43.26
CA LYS A 145 -10.97 -5.66 43.36
C LYS A 145 -12.31 -5.55 44.07
N THR A 146 -13.33 -6.14 43.48
CA THR A 146 -14.65 -6.31 44.09
C THR A 146 -14.94 -7.79 44.30
N PRO A 147 -16.01 -8.17 45.01
CA PRO A 147 -16.43 -9.56 45.10
C PRO A 147 -16.76 -10.22 43.73
N ARG A 148 -17.00 -9.40 42.67
CA ARG A 148 -17.27 -9.83 41.32
C ARG A 148 -16.01 -9.87 40.41
N GLY A 149 -14.85 -9.50 40.93
CA GLY A 149 -13.59 -9.39 40.19
C GLY A 149 -13.07 -7.95 40.11
N GLU A 150 -12.25 -7.68 39.10
CA GLU A 150 -11.73 -6.34 38.80
C GLU A 150 -12.75 -5.54 37.98
N LEU A 151 -12.31 -4.60 37.14
CA LEU A 151 -13.19 -3.79 36.27
C LEU A 151 -14.10 -4.65 35.40
N ILE A 152 -15.42 -4.43 35.48
CA ILE A 152 -16.39 -4.95 34.51
C ILE A 152 -16.44 -3.95 33.37
N LEU A 153 -15.88 -4.33 32.19
CA LEU A 153 -15.90 -3.52 30.99
C LEU A 153 -16.84 -4.13 29.94
N SER A 154 -17.97 -3.48 29.68
CA SER A 154 -18.91 -3.89 28.62
C SER A 154 -18.74 -3.02 27.38
N THR A 155 -18.30 -3.64 26.29
CA THR A 155 -18.09 -2.98 24.97
C THR A 155 -18.95 -3.57 23.86
N THR A 156 -19.95 -4.35 24.19
CA THR A 156 -20.88 -5.02 23.25
C THR A 156 -21.40 -4.06 22.16
N GLY A 157 -21.50 -4.53 20.92
CA GLY A 157 -22.08 -3.72 19.84
C GLY A 157 -21.21 -2.59 19.31
N ASN A 158 -19.95 -2.50 19.72
CA ASN A 158 -18.95 -1.63 19.11
C ASN A 158 -18.29 -2.28 17.88
N GLN A 159 -17.39 -1.58 17.21
CA GLN A 159 -16.66 -2.06 16.03
C GLN A 159 -15.18 -2.31 16.34
N ILE A 160 -14.91 -2.96 17.47
CA ILE A 160 -13.55 -3.16 17.96
C ILE A 160 -12.84 -4.21 17.09
N VAL A 161 -11.70 -3.86 16.52
CA VAL A 161 -10.82 -4.69 15.71
C VAL A 161 -9.41 -4.68 16.30
N THR A 162 -9.29 -4.85 17.61
CA THR A 162 -8.01 -4.87 18.31
C THR A 162 -7.80 -6.19 19.02
N ASP A 163 -6.53 -6.47 19.34
CA ASP A 163 -6.20 -7.61 20.17
C ASP A 163 -6.67 -7.42 21.62
N ILE A 164 -7.24 -8.48 22.14
CA ILE A 164 -7.30 -8.69 23.58
C ILE A 164 -6.06 -9.53 23.93
N PRO A 165 -5.21 -9.12 24.86
CA PRO A 165 -4.06 -9.90 25.27
C PRO A 165 -4.44 -11.32 25.69
N ALA A 166 -3.68 -12.33 25.23
CA ALA A 166 -4.00 -13.76 25.42
C ALA A 166 -4.19 -14.17 26.90
N ASN A 167 -3.48 -13.52 27.81
CA ASN A 167 -3.64 -13.73 29.24
C ASN A 167 -5.03 -13.31 29.78
N TYR A 168 -5.70 -12.35 29.12
CA TYR A 168 -7.06 -11.96 29.47
C TYR A 168 -8.11 -12.94 28.92
N VAL A 169 -7.88 -13.49 27.74
CA VAL A 169 -8.74 -14.54 27.18
C VAL A 169 -8.72 -15.80 28.04
N SER A 170 -7.57 -16.19 28.57
CA SER A 170 -7.45 -17.35 29.45
C SER A 170 -8.07 -17.13 30.86
N GLN A 171 -8.02 -15.92 31.38
CA GLN A 171 -8.64 -15.56 32.64
C GLN A 171 -10.17 -15.52 32.55
N PHE A 172 -10.70 -15.16 31.38
CA PHE A 172 -12.12 -15.17 31.07
C PHE A 172 -12.76 -16.58 31.20
N ASN A 173 -12.03 -17.61 30.76
CA ASN A 173 -12.49 -19.00 30.84
C ASN A 173 -12.47 -19.58 32.28
N ASN A 174 -11.79 -18.96 33.18
CA ASN A 174 -11.60 -19.47 34.55
C ASN A 174 -12.42 -18.73 35.62
N GLY A 175 -13.28 -17.78 35.25
CA GLY A 175 -14.18 -17.07 36.19
C GLY A 175 -13.48 -16.15 37.20
N GLN A 176 -12.20 -15.82 36.97
CA GLN A 176 -11.41 -15.09 38.01
C GLN A 176 -11.19 -13.60 37.70
N ASN A 177 -11.42 -13.12 36.45
CA ASN A 177 -11.36 -11.69 36.14
C ASN A 177 -12.39 -11.38 35.04
N MET A 178 -13.38 -10.57 35.36
CA MET A 178 -14.47 -10.25 34.45
C MET A 178 -14.23 -8.92 33.71
N LEU A 179 -13.34 -8.91 32.73
CA LEU A 179 -13.46 -8.00 31.61
C LEU A 179 -14.50 -8.60 30.66
N GLU A 180 -15.76 -8.20 30.77
CA GLU A 180 -16.83 -8.67 29.91
C GLU A 180 -16.75 -7.95 28.56
N PHE A 181 -16.00 -8.53 27.61
CA PHE A 181 -16.09 -8.16 26.21
C PHE A 181 -17.28 -8.90 25.58
N TYR A 182 -18.49 -8.41 25.81
CA TYR A 182 -19.65 -8.96 25.11
C TYR A 182 -19.81 -8.26 23.75
N ASP A 183 -19.68 -9.03 22.67
CA ASP A 183 -20.55 -8.82 21.54
C ASP A 183 -21.85 -9.61 21.76
N ASN A 184 -22.89 -9.40 20.94
CA ASN A 184 -24.20 -10.01 21.11
C ASN A 184 -24.22 -11.56 21.06
N ASN A 185 -23.07 -12.23 20.96
CA ASN A 185 -22.90 -13.68 20.80
C ASN A 185 -21.77 -14.27 21.65
N TYR A 186 -21.37 -13.65 22.73
CA TYR A 186 -20.41 -14.16 23.72
C TYR A 186 -18.97 -14.43 23.28
N GLN A 187 -18.57 -14.30 21.99
CA GLN A 187 -17.20 -14.67 21.58
C GLN A 187 -16.63 -14.07 20.30
N LYS A 188 -17.30 -13.24 19.55
CA LYS A 188 -16.77 -12.84 18.25
C LYS A 188 -16.51 -11.34 18.16
N GLN A 189 -15.25 -10.97 18.26
CA GLN A 189 -14.77 -9.75 17.62
C GLN A 189 -15.12 -9.81 16.15
N ASP A 190 -15.49 -8.68 15.58
CA ASP A 190 -15.73 -8.57 14.15
C ASP A 190 -14.44 -8.88 13.37
N GLN A 191 -14.55 -9.72 12.36
CA GLN A 191 -13.39 -10.11 11.56
C GLN A 191 -13.25 -9.18 10.37
N LEU A 192 -12.02 -8.78 10.08
CA LEU A 192 -11.71 -8.06 8.86
C LEU A 192 -11.73 -9.02 7.67
N THR A 193 -12.36 -8.61 6.59
CA THR A 193 -12.37 -9.32 5.32
C THR A 193 -12.17 -8.36 4.15
N THR A 194 -11.89 -8.91 2.97
CA THR A 194 -11.81 -8.13 1.73
C THR A 194 -13.07 -8.30 0.90
N THR A 195 -13.39 -7.31 0.08
CA THR A 195 -14.42 -7.47 -0.97
C THR A 195 -13.95 -8.53 -1.98
N PRO A 196 -14.86 -9.32 -2.57
CA PRO A 196 -14.51 -10.35 -3.55
C PRO A 196 -13.68 -9.76 -4.71
N GLY A 197 -12.61 -10.46 -5.10
CA GLY A 197 -11.73 -10.06 -6.20
C GLY A 197 -10.75 -8.92 -5.89
N TYR A 198 -10.60 -8.51 -4.64
CA TYR A 198 -9.57 -7.53 -4.30
C TYR A 198 -8.17 -8.12 -4.48
N THR A 199 -7.45 -7.57 -5.44
CA THR A 199 -6.04 -7.85 -5.73
C THR A 199 -5.25 -6.55 -5.76
N ILE A 200 -3.93 -6.64 -5.58
CA ILE A 200 -3.01 -5.51 -5.63
C ILE A 200 -1.99 -5.80 -6.72
N ASP A 201 -1.85 -4.89 -7.68
CA ASP A 201 -0.86 -4.98 -8.76
C ASP A 201 0.27 -4.00 -8.48
N VAL A 202 1.49 -4.49 -8.31
CA VAL A 202 2.67 -3.69 -7.97
C VAL A 202 3.91 -4.19 -8.71
N PRO A 203 4.90 -3.33 -9.00
CA PRO A 203 6.21 -3.78 -9.50
C PRO A 203 7.07 -4.36 -8.37
N VAL A 204 8.08 -5.15 -8.75
CA VAL A 204 9.20 -5.50 -7.88
C VAL A 204 9.82 -4.23 -7.29
N GLY A 205 10.24 -4.29 -6.04
CA GLY A 205 10.78 -3.16 -5.27
C GLY A 205 9.73 -2.34 -4.51
N THR A 206 8.44 -2.64 -4.67
CA THR A 206 7.39 -1.95 -3.90
C THR A 206 7.51 -2.29 -2.41
N ASP A 207 7.61 -1.26 -1.58
CA ASP A 207 7.61 -1.37 -0.11
C ASP A 207 6.18 -1.17 0.42
N PHE A 208 5.56 -2.25 0.86
CA PHE A 208 4.21 -2.24 1.43
C PHE A 208 4.12 -1.48 2.75
N ASN A 209 5.23 -1.31 3.48
CA ASN A 209 5.23 -0.53 4.72
C ASN A 209 5.00 0.97 4.46
N GLN A 210 5.18 1.43 3.22
CA GLN A 210 4.93 2.80 2.78
C GLN A 210 3.53 2.97 2.14
N LEU A 211 2.78 1.88 1.97
CA LEU A 211 1.47 1.91 1.33
C LEU A 211 0.37 1.86 2.39
N THR A 212 -0.77 2.45 2.04
CA THR A 212 -2.00 2.35 2.84
C THR A 212 -3.00 1.47 2.09
N PRO A 213 -3.59 0.45 2.74
CA PRO A 213 -4.64 -0.35 2.13
C PRO A 213 -5.85 0.47 1.69
N ASP A 214 -6.43 0.11 0.56
CA ASP A 214 -7.67 0.72 0.09
C ASP A 214 -8.83 0.28 0.99
N LYS A 215 -9.24 1.16 1.89
CA LYS A 215 -10.31 0.93 2.86
C LYS A 215 -11.65 0.59 2.21
N THR A 216 -11.91 1.07 0.97
CA THR A 216 -13.15 0.76 0.23
C THR A 216 -13.26 -0.71 -0.19
N LYS A 217 -12.14 -1.43 -0.18
CA LYS A 217 -12.03 -2.86 -0.49
C LYS A 217 -12.04 -3.76 0.74
N LEU A 218 -12.22 -3.17 1.92
CA LEU A 218 -12.27 -3.88 3.18
C LEU A 218 -13.71 -3.87 3.72
N ALA A 219 -14.04 -4.91 4.46
CA ALA A 219 -15.34 -5.06 5.10
C ALA A 219 -15.20 -5.78 6.44
N LEU A 220 -16.24 -5.68 7.26
CA LEU A 220 -16.39 -6.49 8.47
C LEU A 220 -17.28 -7.70 8.17
N THR A 221 -16.98 -8.85 8.73
CA THR A 221 -17.76 -10.08 8.52
C THR A 221 -19.19 -9.97 9.04
N SER A 222 -19.46 -9.05 9.98
CA SER A 222 -20.81 -8.71 10.43
C SER A 222 -21.63 -7.94 9.41
N GLY A 223 -21.03 -7.44 8.33
CA GLY A 223 -21.66 -6.54 7.37
C GLY A 223 -21.79 -5.09 7.85
N ARG A 224 -21.24 -4.74 9.03
CA ARG A 224 -21.23 -3.36 9.51
C ARG A 224 -20.23 -2.51 8.71
N THR A 225 -20.53 -1.22 8.57
CA THR A 225 -19.66 -0.27 7.86
C THR A 225 -18.39 0.03 8.67
N LEU A 226 -17.25 0.06 8.00
CA LEU A 226 -16.00 0.53 8.60
C LEU A 226 -16.10 2.03 8.90
N LEU A 227 -15.79 2.41 10.13
CA LEU A 227 -15.77 3.81 10.56
C LEU A 227 -14.53 4.54 10.04
N ALA A 228 -14.58 5.87 10.05
CA ALA A 228 -13.45 6.71 9.63
C ALA A 228 -12.17 6.44 10.42
N GLN A 229 -12.32 6.16 11.73
CA GLN A 229 -11.24 5.90 12.68
C GLN A 229 -10.53 4.56 12.50
N HIS A 230 -11.10 3.61 11.75
CA HIS A 230 -10.39 2.37 11.43
C HIS A 230 -9.19 2.69 10.54
N GLU A 231 -8.01 2.32 11.00
CA GLU A 231 -6.76 2.44 10.26
C GLU A 231 -6.17 1.06 10.01
N PHE A 232 -5.66 0.87 8.82
CA PHE A 232 -5.11 -0.40 8.35
C PHE A 232 -3.71 -0.22 7.81
N GLU A 233 -2.92 -1.30 7.88
CA GLU A 233 -1.58 -1.38 7.30
C GLU A 233 -1.39 -2.76 6.64
N TYR A 234 -0.46 -2.83 5.69
CA TYR A 234 -0.01 -4.10 5.17
C TYR A 234 0.93 -4.76 6.17
N TYR A 235 0.87 -6.08 6.23
CA TYR A 235 1.66 -6.88 7.14
C TYR A 235 2.20 -8.12 6.42
N ASP A 236 3.52 -8.22 6.34
CA ASP A 236 4.23 -9.40 5.86
C ASP A 236 4.48 -10.34 7.05
N ASP A 237 3.89 -11.53 7.03
CA ASP A 237 4.09 -12.56 8.06
C ASP A 237 5.25 -13.52 7.73
N GLY A 238 5.99 -13.24 6.66
CA GLY A 238 7.12 -14.04 6.20
C GLY A 238 6.71 -15.35 5.49
N SER A 239 5.41 -15.52 5.18
CA SER A 239 4.92 -16.74 4.52
C SER A 239 5.21 -16.77 3.02
N SER A 240 5.41 -15.61 2.39
CA SER A 240 5.68 -15.49 0.95
C SER A 240 7.18 -15.41 0.68
N SER A 241 7.67 -16.26 -0.23
CA SER A 241 9.05 -16.16 -0.74
C SER A 241 9.28 -15.01 -1.73
N LEU A 242 8.21 -14.32 -2.15
CA LEU A 242 8.25 -13.21 -3.10
C LEU A 242 8.17 -11.83 -2.41
N ILE A 243 7.91 -11.80 -1.10
CA ILE A 243 7.86 -10.58 -0.28
C ILE A 243 8.80 -10.80 0.91
N HIS A 244 9.74 -9.88 1.13
CA HIS A 244 10.68 -9.94 2.22
C HIS A 244 10.69 -8.63 3.01
N ASN A 245 10.44 -8.71 4.32
CA ASN A 245 10.35 -7.53 5.19
C ASN A 245 9.37 -6.47 4.67
N GLY A 246 8.28 -6.90 4.05
CA GLY A 246 7.28 -6.04 3.45
C GLY A 246 7.67 -5.45 2.10
N VAL A 247 8.74 -5.91 1.45
CA VAL A 247 9.16 -5.46 0.12
C VAL A 247 8.95 -6.55 -0.92
N ALA A 248 8.32 -6.22 -2.04
CA ALA A 248 8.16 -7.11 -3.18
C ALA A 248 9.53 -7.42 -3.81
N ALA A 249 10.07 -8.62 -3.58
CA ALA A 249 11.44 -8.99 -3.91
C ALA A 249 11.58 -9.63 -5.29
N ALA A 250 10.56 -10.33 -5.78
CA ALA A 250 10.57 -11.03 -7.05
C ALA A 250 9.19 -11.00 -7.72
N PRO A 251 9.13 -11.10 -9.07
CA PRO A 251 7.86 -11.12 -9.79
C PRO A 251 7.09 -12.43 -9.55
N GLY A 252 5.77 -12.35 -9.60
CA GLY A 252 4.89 -13.49 -9.41
C GLY A 252 3.64 -13.13 -8.62
N GLN A 253 2.87 -14.14 -8.24
CA GLN A 253 1.70 -13.95 -7.38
C GLN A 253 2.06 -14.33 -5.94
N ALA A 254 1.79 -13.43 -5.02
CA ALA A 254 2.06 -13.56 -3.60
C ALA A 254 0.79 -13.29 -2.78
N THR A 255 0.90 -13.49 -1.49
CA THR A 255 -0.11 -13.10 -0.50
C THR A 255 0.53 -12.18 0.53
N ILE A 256 -0.15 -11.09 0.88
CA ILE A 256 0.19 -10.24 2.02
C ILE A 256 -1.05 -10.09 2.91
N PHE A 257 -0.85 -9.78 4.17
CA PHE A 257 -1.96 -9.48 5.07
C PHE A 257 -2.24 -7.99 5.12
N ILE A 258 -3.50 -7.66 5.36
CA ILE A 258 -3.94 -6.36 5.83
C ILE A 258 -4.40 -6.55 7.26
N LYS A 259 -3.94 -5.74 8.16
CA LYS A 259 -4.36 -5.75 9.56
C LYS A 259 -4.74 -4.36 10.05
N SER A 260 -5.51 -4.31 11.14
CA SER A 260 -5.73 -3.06 11.87
C SER A 260 -4.41 -2.58 12.49
N LYS A 261 -4.11 -1.28 12.40
CA LYS A 261 -2.95 -0.66 13.07
C LYS A 261 -3.02 -0.78 14.59
N PHE A 262 -4.21 -1.04 15.14
CA PHE A 262 -4.42 -1.23 16.58
C PHE A 262 -4.24 -2.69 17.01
N SER A 263 -3.92 -3.58 16.10
CA SER A 263 -3.78 -5.02 16.33
C SER A 263 -2.31 -5.41 16.46
N THR A 264 -1.99 -6.31 17.40
CA THR A 264 -0.69 -6.96 17.44
C THR A 264 -0.59 -8.01 16.35
N GLN A 265 0.62 -8.48 16.06
CA GLN A 265 0.88 -9.45 14.99
C GLN A 265 0.20 -10.81 15.19
N SER A 266 -0.17 -11.14 16.42
CA SER A 266 -0.72 -12.46 16.79
C SER A 266 -2.23 -12.60 16.59
N ASN A 267 -2.97 -11.51 16.36
CA ASN A 267 -4.43 -11.58 16.27
C ASN A 267 -4.91 -11.96 14.87
N LYS A 268 -5.48 -13.15 14.78
CA LYS A 268 -6.04 -13.68 13.52
C LYS A 268 -7.35 -13.00 13.10
N PHE A 269 -8.04 -12.33 13.99
CA PHE A 269 -9.37 -11.73 13.72
C PHE A 269 -9.28 -10.33 13.12
N ALA A 270 -8.24 -9.60 13.45
CA ALA A 270 -8.03 -8.22 12.98
C ALA A 270 -7.21 -8.16 11.69
N ARG A 271 -7.03 -9.27 10.97
CA ARG A 271 -6.29 -9.33 9.70
C ARG A 271 -7.03 -10.12 8.64
N THR A 272 -6.81 -9.75 7.39
CA THR A 272 -7.29 -10.48 6.22
C THR A 272 -6.18 -10.63 5.18
N GLN A 273 -6.27 -11.64 4.35
CA GLN A 273 -5.32 -11.85 3.26
C GLN A 273 -5.76 -11.09 2.01
N VAL A 274 -4.78 -10.62 1.25
CA VAL A 274 -4.98 -10.06 -0.09
C VAL A 274 -3.94 -10.64 -1.05
N THR A 275 -4.39 -10.94 -2.26
CA THR A 275 -3.52 -11.41 -3.34
C THR A 275 -2.77 -10.22 -3.93
N VAL A 276 -1.47 -10.40 -4.16
CA VAL A 276 -0.60 -9.41 -4.79
C VAL A 276 -0.03 -10.00 -6.08
N ASN A 277 -0.21 -9.32 -7.20
CA ASN A 277 0.47 -9.62 -8.45
C ASN A 277 1.69 -8.69 -8.56
N ILE A 278 2.86 -9.27 -8.48
CA ILE A 278 4.13 -8.54 -8.53
C ILE A 278 4.65 -8.61 -9.97
N ALA A 279 4.66 -7.47 -10.65
CA ALA A 279 5.16 -7.36 -12.01
C ALA A 279 6.68 -7.18 -12.04
N ALA A 280 7.36 -7.85 -12.97
CA ALA A 280 8.77 -7.59 -13.25
C ALA A 280 8.95 -6.13 -13.75
N LEU A 281 10.06 -5.52 -13.41
CA LEU A 281 10.45 -4.21 -13.92
C LEU A 281 10.71 -4.26 -15.43
N ASN A 282 10.57 -3.13 -16.12
CA ASN A 282 11.04 -3.02 -17.50
C ASN A 282 12.58 -3.06 -17.50
N GLY A 283 13.13 -3.90 -18.36
CA GLY A 283 14.57 -3.90 -18.62
C GLY A 283 14.97 -2.65 -19.43
N GLY A 284 16.23 -2.27 -19.32
CA GLY A 284 16.84 -1.27 -20.18
C GLY A 284 16.83 -1.78 -21.64
N PRO A 285 16.66 -0.90 -22.63
CA PRO A 285 16.61 -1.30 -24.04
C PRO A 285 17.92 -1.91 -24.52
N ILE A 286 17.83 -2.93 -25.39
CA ILE A 286 18.97 -3.48 -26.12
C ILE A 286 19.01 -2.83 -27.50
N THR A 287 20.05 -2.07 -27.79
CA THR A 287 20.26 -1.47 -29.13
C THR A 287 21.10 -2.39 -29.97
N VAL A 288 20.55 -2.91 -31.06
CA VAL A 288 21.25 -3.78 -32.03
C VAL A 288 21.77 -2.93 -33.21
N LYS A 289 23.07 -2.88 -33.37
CA LYS A 289 23.75 -2.13 -34.43
C LYS A 289 24.44 -3.04 -35.42
N HIS A 290 24.55 -2.55 -36.68
CA HIS A 290 25.29 -3.18 -37.76
C HIS A 290 26.17 -2.10 -38.39
N GLU A 291 27.48 -2.14 -38.10
CA GLU A 291 28.44 -1.11 -38.46
C GLU A 291 29.64 -1.74 -39.18
N ASP A 292 30.29 -0.96 -40.02
CA ASP A 292 31.58 -1.39 -40.59
C ASP A 292 32.71 -1.15 -39.59
N THR A 293 33.94 -1.61 -39.91
CA THR A 293 35.13 -1.43 -39.09
C THR A 293 35.54 0.04 -38.90
N LYS A 294 34.89 0.98 -39.57
CA LYS A 294 35.10 2.43 -39.46
C LYS A 294 33.99 3.10 -38.64
N GLY A 295 33.00 2.32 -38.17
CA GLY A 295 31.86 2.80 -37.41
C GLY A 295 30.70 3.38 -38.24
N GLN A 296 30.73 3.15 -39.58
CA GLN A 296 29.65 3.56 -40.43
C GLN A 296 28.48 2.58 -40.35
N GLU A 297 27.28 3.09 -40.12
CA GLU A 297 26.07 2.26 -40.06
C GLU A 297 25.76 1.63 -41.46
N LEU A 298 25.60 0.30 -41.44
CA LEU A 298 25.17 -0.47 -42.63
C LEU A 298 23.65 -0.70 -42.65
N ALA A 299 22.99 -0.56 -41.50
CA ALA A 299 21.53 -0.55 -41.36
C ALA A 299 21.12 0.26 -40.14
N PRO A 300 19.91 0.85 -40.13
CA PRO A 300 19.38 1.51 -38.94
C PRO A 300 19.39 0.58 -37.72
N PRO A 301 19.74 1.10 -36.52
CA PRO A 301 19.68 0.34 -35.27
C PRO A 301 18.27 -0.19 -35.00
N VAL A 302 18.19 -1.36 -34.35
CA VAL A 302 16.94 -1.95 -33.86
C VAL A 302 16.97 -1.93 -32.35
N ILE A 303 15.87 -1.48 -31.73
CA ILE A 303 15.72 -1.44 -30.29
C ILE A 303 14.81 -2.61 -29.87
N LEU A 304 15.30 -3.45 -28.98
CA LEU A 304 14.55 -4.50 -28.31
C LEU A 304 14.17 -4.04 -26.90
N ASN A 305 12.92 -4.30 -26.52
CA ASN A 305 12.42 -4.04 -25.18
C ASN A 305 11.91 -5.34 -24.56
N GLY A 306 12.12 -5.52 -23.26
CA GLY A 306 11.68 -6.68 -22.48
C GLY A 306 11.60 -6.34 -21.02
N LYS A 307 11.25 -7.32 -20.19
CA LYS A 307 11.31 -7.20 -18.73
C LYS A 307 12.69 -7.56 -18.23
N ASP A 308 13.05 -7.03 -17.06
CA ASP A 308 14.27 -7.44 -16.35
C ASP A 308 14.25 -8.96 -16.14
N GLY A 309 15.32 -9.64 -16.54
CA GLY A 309 15.42 -11.09 -16.52
C GLY A 309 14.91 -11.83 -17.76
N ASP A 310 14.12 -11.20 -18.65
CA ASP A 310 13.67 -11.82 -19.89
C ASP A 310 14.86 -12.13 -20.83
N PRO A 311 14.89 -13.26 -21.53
CA PRO A 311 15.93 -13.54 -22.50
C PRO A 311 15.77 -12.71 -23.77
N TYR A 312 16.89 -12.36 -24.39
CA TYR A 312 16.89 -11.83 -25.75
C TYR A 312 17.86 -12.57 -26.64
N THR A 313 17.57 -12.58 -27.95
CA THR A 313 18.43 -13.11 -28.99
C THR A 313 18.45 -12.12 -30.14
N THR A 314 19.64 -11.81 -30.66
CA THR A 314 19.82 -10.98 -31.84
C THR A 314 20.44 -11.77 -32.99
N THR A 315 20.26 -11.30 -34.20
CA THR A 315 20.77 -12.00 -35.40
C THR A 315 21.57 -11.06 -36.26
N GLN A 316 22.66 -11.59 -36.85
CA GLN A 316 23.42 -10.89 -37.89
C GLN A 316 22.58 -10.64 -39.13
N LYS A 317 22.91 -9.62 -39.89
CA LYS A 317 22.39 -9.34 -41.25
C LYS A 317 23.46 -9.60 -42.26
N THR A 318 23.05 -9.83 -43.51
CA THR A 318 23.95 -9.95 -44.64
C THR A 318 23.96 -8.64 -45.43
N PHE A 319 25.16 -8.14 -45.73
CA PHE A 319 25.34 -6.94 -46.52
C PHE A 319 26.23 -7.27 -47.73
N PRO A 320 25.78 -7.00 -48.96
CA PRO A 320 26.61 -7.21 -50.13
C PRO A 320 27.94 -6.44 -50.02
N GLY A 321 29.03 -7.11 -50.27
CA GLY A 321 30.36 -6.50 -50.19
C GLY A 321 30.96 -6.42 -48.79
N TYR A 322 30.36 -7.02 -47.80
CA TYR A 322 30.85 -7.05 -46.43
C TYR A 322 30.82 -8.47 -45.86
N THR A 323 31.76 -8.74 -44.99
CA THR A 323 31.84 -9.99 -44.20
C THR A 323 31.85 -9.66 -42.71
N LEU A 324 31.04 -10.40 -41.92
CA LEU A 324 31.03 -10.24 -40.48
C LEU A 324 32.40 -10.58 -39.89
N VAL A 325 32.94 -9.71 -39.05
CA VAL A 325 34.24 -9.89 -38.41
C VAL A 325 34.17 -10.98 -37.36
N ALA A 326 33.21 -10.90 -36.45
CA ALA A 326 32.92 -11.88 -35.43
C ALA A 326 31.49 -11.72 -34.90
N THR A 327 30.89 -12.81 -34.46
CA THR A 327 29.63 -12.76 -33.77
C THR A 327 29.81 -12.09 -32.38
N PRO A 328 29.03 -11.07 -32.02
CA PRO A 328 29.11 -10.43 -30.71
C PRO A 328 28.90 -11.44 -29.58
N ALA A 329 29.74 -11.40 -28.55
CA ALA A 329 29.63 -12.31 -27.41
C ALA A 329 28.28 -12.19 -26.67
N ASN A 330 27.67 -11.00 -26.75
CA ASN A 330 26.37 -10.70 -26.15
C ASN A 330 25.22 -10.73 -27.18
N GLN A 331 25.33 -11.49 -28.29
CA GLN A 331 24.21 -11.66 -29.22
C GLN A 331 22.98 -12.30 -28.55
N ASN A 332 23.19 -13.09 -27.51
CA ASN A 332 22.19 -13.65 -26.64
C ASN A 332 22.46 -13.21 -25.20
N GLY A 333 21.40 -12.96 -24.45
CA GLY A 333 21.53 -12.54 -23.07
C GLY A 333 20.18 -12.41 -22.39
N THR A 334 20.16 -11.72 -21.28
CA THR A 334 18.94 -11.34 -20.57
C THR A 334 18.86 -9.82 -20.44
N PHE A 335 17.66 -9.27 -20.51
CA PHE A 335 17.45 -7.87 -20.18
C PHE A 335 17.84 -7.63 -18.72
N THR A 336 18.53 -6.54 -18.47
CA THR A 336 18.84 -6.02 -17.13
C THR A 336 18.24 -4.62 -17.01
N LEU A 337 18.24 -4.02 -15.82
CA LEU A 337 17.77 -2.65 -15.64
C LEU A 337 18.59 -1.62 -16.44
N ASN A 338 19.83 -1.97 -16.81
CA ASN A 338 20.70 -1.11 -17.59
C ASN A 338 20.54 -1.36 -19.10
N PRO A 339 20.54 -0.31 -19.95
CA PRO A 339 20.58 -0.48 -21.39
C PRO A 339 21.90 -1.12 -21.86
N ALA A 340 21.85 -1.88 -22.95
CA ALA A 340 23.03 -2.48 -23.53
C ALA A 340 23.00 -2.37 -25.08
N THR A 341 24.18 -2.57 -25.70
CA THR A 341 24.31 -2.57 -27.15
C THR A 341 24.89 -3.89 -27.63
N VAL A 342 24.28 -4.46 -28.65
CA VAL A 342 24.83 -5.59 -29.43
C VAL A 342 25.28 -5.03 -30.74
N ASN A 343 26.62 -5.03 -31.01
CA ASN A 343 27.19 -4.45 -32.20
C ASN A 343 27.77 -5.52 -33.11
N TYR A 344 27.20 -5.72 -34.28
CA TYR A 344 27.72 -6.55 -35.36
C TYR A 344 28.62 -5.72 -36.25
N VAL A 345 29.92 -6.04 -36.24
CA VAL A 345 30.96 -5.32 -36.97
C VAL A 345 31.33 -6.10 -38.23
N TYR A 346 31.37 -5.42 -39.39
CA TYR A 346 31.64 -5.99 -40.67
C TYR A 346 32.89 -5.36 -41.32
N SER A 347 33.71 -6.18 -41.94
CA SER A 347 34.80 -5.71 -42.80
C SER A 347 34.31 -5.65 -44.27
N ALA A 348 34.66 -4.58 -44.95
CA ALA A 348 34.48 -4.54 -46.41
C ALA A 348 35.35 -5.62 -47.08
N ASN A 349 34.80 -6.30 -48.09
CA ASN A 349 35.54 -7.32 -48.85
C ASN A 349 36.47 -6.66 -49.85
N ASP A 350 37.60 -7.30 -50.08
CA ASP A 350 38.61 -6.87 -51.05
C ASP A 350 38.25 -7.32 -52.47
N TYR A 351 38.32 -6.40 -53.41
CA TYR A 351 38.06 -6.62 -54.83
C TYR A 351 39.26 -6.17 -55.66
N LYS A 352 39.39 -6.77 -56.86
CA LYS A 352 40.46 -6.49 -57.82
C LYS A 352 39.89 -5.91 -59.08
N LEU A 353 40.66 -4.93 -59.68
CA LEU A 353 40.46 -4.39 -60.99
C LEU A 353 41.45 -5.05 -61.92
N THR A 354 40.94 -5.65 -63.00
CA THR A 354 41.79 -6.31 -64.01
C THR A 354 41.48 -5.69 -65.40
N SER A 355 42.51 -5.32 -66.14
CA SER A 355 42.40 -4.90 -67.50
C SER A 355 42.98 -5.98 -68.45
N THR A 356 42.19 -6.44 -69.43
CA THR A 356 42.63 -7.43 -70.45
C THR A 356 42.74 -6.77 -71.75
N PHE A 357 43.63 -7.29 -72.63
CA PHE A 357 43.92 -6.75 -73.96
C PHE A 357 43.90 -7.91 -74.95
N LYS A 358 42.92 -7.90 -75.87
CA LYS A 358 42.68 -8.98 -76.82
C LYS A 358 42.42 -8.40 -78.21
N ASP A 359 42.73 -9.18 -79.25
CA ASP A 359 42.28 -8.83 -80.64
C ASP A 359 40.80 -9.16 -80.83
N ALA A 360 40.25 -8.81 -82.03
CA ALA A 360 38.86 -9.07 -82.34
C ALA A 360 38.51 -10.58 -82.46
N GLN A 361 39.49 -11.46 -82.49
CA GLN A 361 39.34 -12.92 -82.52
C GLN A 361 39.48 -13.51 -81.08
N GLY A 362 39.71 -12.64 -80.05
CA GLY A 362 39.81 -13.03 -78.63
C GLY A 362 41.22 -13.48 -78.21
N GLN A 363 42.24 -13.41 -79.13
CA GLN A 363 43.62 -13.76 -78.78
C GLN A 363 44.22 -12.65 -77.85
N GLU A 364 44.92 -13.08 -76.82
CA GLU A 364 45.59 -12.18 -75.87
C GLU A 364 46.77 -11.47 -76.57
N LEU A 365 46.73 -10.14 -76.53
CA LEU A 365 47.79 -9.27 -77.13
C LEU A 365 48.80 -8.81 -76.06
N LYS A 366 48.40 -8.80 -74.78
CA LYS A 366 49.21 -8.44 -73.65
C LYS A 366 48.63 -9.12 -72.40
N ALA A 367 49.55 -9.55 -71.52
CA ALA A 367 49.12 -10.13 -70.26
C ALA A 367 48.20 -9.17 -69.47
N PRO A 368 47.17 -9.73 -68.85
CA PRO A 368 46.25 -8.92 -67.99
C PRO A 368 47.01 -8.08 -66.97
N VAL A 369 46.55 -6.84 -66.78
CA VAL A 369 47.11 -5.95 -65.78
C VAL A 369 46.12 -5.93 -64.63
N ILE A 370 46.58 -6.42 -63.47
CA ILE A 370 45.85 -6.33 -62.23
C ILE A 370 46.31 -5.06 -61.52
N ASP A 371 45.36 -4.17 -61.17
CA ASP A 371 45.68 -2.98 -60.41
C ASP A 371 46.19 -3.40 -59.00
N ALA A 372 47.28 -2.78 -58.57
CA ALA A 372 47.89 -3.04 -57.29
C ALA A 372 47.03 -2.54 -56.09
N LYS A 373 46.11 -1.63 -56.33
CA LYS A 373 45.18 -1.12 -55.33
C LYS A 373 44.14 -2.20 -55.01
N THR A 374 43.86 -2.31 -53.73
CA THR A 374 42.70 -3.05 -53.23
C THR A 374 41.50 -2.12 -53.26
N TYR A 375 40.39 -2.61 -53.79
CA TYR A 375 39.15 -1.88 -53.90
C TYR A 375 38.08 -2.52 -52.98
N HIS A 376 37.19 -1.67 -52.50
CA HIS A 376 36.04 -2.10 -51.69
C HIS A 376 34.76 -1.66 -52.42
N ILE A 377 33.63 -2.13 -51.92
CA ILE A 377 32.33 -1.68 -52.43
C ILE A 377 32.23 -0.14 -52.39
N GLN A 378 31.66 0.45 -53.46
CA GLN A 378 31.53 1.90 -53.70
C GLN A 378 32.84 2.64 -54.01
N ASP A 379 33.99 2.00 -53.97
CA ASP A 379 35.22 2.62 -54.51
C ASP A 379 35.08 2.92 -56.02
N THR A 380 35.50 4.08 -56.44
CA THR A 380 35.53 4.45 -57.85
C THR A 380 36.82 3.98 -58.51
N TYR A 381 36.74 3.60 -59.78
CA TYR A 381 37.88 3.20 -60.59
C TYR A 381 37.84 3.85 -61.96
N LYS A 382 39.02 3.96 -62.55
CA LYS A 382 39.22 4.33 -63.93
C LYS A 382 40.46 3.61 -64.52
N THR A 383 40.31 2.91 -65.62
CA THR A 383 41.40 2.24 -66.29
C THR A 383 41.96 3.08 -67.42
N THR A 384 43.13 2.75 -67.86
CA THR A 384 43.78 3.41 -69.04
C THR A 384 44.07 2.35 -70.13
N VAL A 385 43.84 2.74 -71.38
CA VAL A 385 44.20 1.90 -72.48
C VAL A 385 45.72 1.76 -72.64
N ALA A 386 46.16 0.52 -72.88
CA ALA A 386 47.58 0.28 -73.17
C ALA A 386 47.86 0.50 -74.67
N VAL A 387 49.00 1.14 -74.99
CA VAL A 387 49.47 1.18 -76.33
C VAL A 387 50.09 -0.18 -76.67
N ILE A 388 49.58 -0.84 -77.75
CA ILE A 388 50.08 -2.13 -78.24
C ILE A 388 50.57 -1.92 -79.72
N PRO A 389 51.87 -2.08 -79.96
CA PRO A 389 52.39 -1.86 -81.31
C PRO A 389 51.68 -2.73 -82.38
N GLY A 390 51.23 -2.12 -83.47
CA GLY A 390 50.54 -2.80 -84.57
C GLY A 390 49.01 -2.95 -84.38
N TYR A 391 48.43 -2.44 -83.29
CA TYR A 391 47.00 -2.52 -82.97
C TYR A 391 46.43 -1.13 -82.68
N THR A 392 45.19 -0.93 -83.01
CA THR A 392 44.40 0.24 -82.66
C THR A 392 43.17 -0.17 -81.87
N LEU A 393 42.83 0.60 -80.83
CA LEU A 393 41.62 0.33 -79.98
C LEU A 393 40.38 0.48 -80.86
N VAL A 394 39.54 -0.54 -80.87
CA VAL A 394 38.26 -0.53 -81.62
C VAL A 394 37.26 0.45 -80.96
N ALA A 395 37.10 0.41 -79.66
CA ALA A 395 36.27 1.33 -78.86
C ALA A 395 36.67 1.28 -77.43
N THR A 396 36.53 2.41 -76.71
CA THR A 396 36.68 2.43 -75.25
C THR A 396 35.60 1.57 -74.60
N PRO A 397 35.99 0.60 -73.74
CA PRO A 397 35.02 -0.22 -73.01
C PRO A 397 34.04 0.63 -72.22
N LYS A 398 32.77 0.27 -72.20
CA LYS A 398 31.74 1.01 -71.46
C LYS A 398 31.99 1.03 -69.93
N ASN A 399 32.78 0.07 -69.41
CA ASN A 399 33.16 -0.06 -68.04
C ASN A 399 34.64 0.28 -67.80
N ASP A 400 35.23 1.16 -68.62
CA ASP A 400 36.61 1.65 -68.40
C ASP A 400 36.72 2.51 -67.13
N GLN A 401 35.59 2.98 -66.64
CA GLN A 401 35.44 3.66 -65.39
C GLN A 401 34.09 3.28 -64.73
N GLY A 402 34.01 3.40 -63.36
CA GLY A 402 32.79 3.07 -62.64
C GLY A 402 33.01 3.02 -61.16
N THR A 403 32.08 2.34 -60.48
CA THR A 403 32.10 2.12 -59.05
C THR A 403 32.04 0.62 -58.79
N PHE A 404 32.84 0.13 -57.83
CA PHE A 404 32.80 -1.27 -57.41
C PHE A 404 31.48 -1.62 -56.77
N GLY A 405 30.87 -2.69 -57.25
CA GLY A 405 29.86 -3.46 -56.57
C GLY A 405 30.53 -4.52 -55.67
N ALA A 406 29.77 -5.59 -55.35
CA ALA A 406 30.25 -6.69 -54.51
C ALA A 406 31.01 -7.78 -55.32
N ASN A 407 31.79 -7.40 -56.32
CA ASN A 407 32.54 -8.31 -57.19
C ASN A 407 33.80 -7.67 -57.74
N ASN A 408 34.76 -8.52 -58.19
CA ASN A 408 35.89 -8.07 -59.00
C ASN A 408 35.42 -7.43 -60.32
N VAL A 409 36.17 -6.47 -60.82
CA VAL A 409 35.87 -5.81 -62.09
C VAL A 409 36.92 -6.18 -63.15
N THR A 410 36.46 -6.58 -64.31
CA THR A 410 37.32 -6.80 -65.47
C THR A 410 36.92 -5.86 -66.58
N VAL A 411 37.89 -5.09 -67.11
CA VAL A 411 37.75 -4.20 -68.25
C VAL A 411 38.47 -4.81 -69.47
N ASN A 412 37.72 -5.12 -70.52
CA ASN A 412 38.26 -5.78 -71.67
C ASN A 412 38.50 -4.76 -72.80
N TYR A 413 39.76 -4.55 -73.13
CA TYR A 413 40.17 -3.72 -74.29
C TYR A 413 40.35 -4.61 -75.52
N VAL A 414 39.69 -4.24 -76.68
CA VAL A 414 39.72 -4.97 -77.96
C VAL A 414 40.26 -4.06 -79.04
#